data_f61aaee733d68b01a729d85a2f42d3f6
#
_entry.id   f61aaee733d68b01a729d85a2f42d3f6
#
_cell.length_a   1.000
_cell.length_b   1.000
_cell.length_c   1.000
_cell.angle_alpha   90.00
_cell.angle_beta   90.00
_cell.angle_gamma   90.00
#
_symmetry.space_group_name_H-M   'P 1'
#
loop_
_entity.id
_entity.type
_entity.pdbx_description
1 polymer ?
#
loop_
_entity_poly.entity_id
_entity_poly.type
_entity_poly.pdbx_seq_one_letter_code
_entity_poly.pdbx_strand_id
1 'polypeptide(L)'
;MHLTELKNTPVSDLVKLGEEQMGLENLARLRKQDIVFAILKQHAKSGEDIFGGGVLEILPDGFGFLRSADSSYLAGPDDIYVSPSQIRRFNLQTGDKIEGKIRPPKEGERYFALLKVDQVNDDKPEVSRSKILFENLTPLHANSRLRMERGNGSTEDLTARILDLAAPIGKGQRGLIVAPPKAGKTLLLQNIAQSITHNYPEVELIVLLIDERPEEVTEVQRSVKGEVIASTFDEPATRHVQVAEMVIEKAKRSVEHKKDVVILLDSITRLARAYNTVTPASGKILSGGVDANALHRPKRFFGAARNVEEGGSLTIIATALVDTGSKMDEVIFEEFKGTGNMELHLSRKIAERRVFPAVDIKRSGTRKEDLLTTPDELQKMWILRKILNPMDEVDAMEFLLDKLVVAKNNEEFFEVMKRS
;
A
#
# COMPACT_ATOMS: atom_id res chain seq x y z
N MET A 1 23.20 16.32 -10.50
CA MET A 1 22.19 15.59 -11.34
C MET A 1 21.64 14.41 -10.54
N HIS A 2 20.32 14.13 -10.60
CA HIS A 2 19.69 13.07 -9.79
C HIS A 2 19.24 11.90 -10.68
N LEU A 3 19.66 10.66 -10.35
CA LEU A 3 19.35 9.45 -11.12
C LEU A 3 17.83 9.20 -11.25
N THR A 4 17.08 9.40 -10.17
CA THR A 4 15.63 9.18 -10.16
C THR A 4 14.89 10.15 -11.08
N GLU A 5 15.32 11.43 -11.16
CA GLU A 5 14.73 12.41 -12.07
C GLU A 5 14.95 12.02 -13.53
N LEU A 6 16.16 11.56 -13.87
CA LEU A 6 16.44 11.08 -15.21
C LEU A 6 15.60 9.86 -15.60
N LYS A 7 15.36 8.95 -14.65
CA LYS A 7 14.48 7.79 -14.88
C LYS A 7 13.05 8.20 -15.21
N ASN A 8 12.55 9.27 -14.61
CA ASN A 8 11.19 9.78 -14.84
C ASN A 8 11.07 10.65 -16.10
N THR A 9 12.20 11.09 -16.65
CA THR A 9 12.22 11.92 -17.86
C THR A 9 11.86 11.12 -19.11
N PRO A 10 11.02 11.63 -20.03
CA PRO A 10 10.74 10.97 -21.31
C PRO A 10 12.01 10.73 -22.14
N VAL A 11 12.01 9.66 -22.93
CA VAL A 11 13.18 9.29 -23.75
C VAL A 11 13.58 10.40 -24.73
N SER A 12 12.60 11.10 -25.33
CA SER A 12 12.83 12.24 -26.23
C SER A 12 13.64 13.36 -25.56
N ASP A 13 13.33 13.65 -24.30
CA ASP A 13 13.97 14.73 -23.56
C ASP A 13 15.35 14.32 -23.06
N LEU A 14 15.54 13.01 -22.71
CA LEU A 14 16.83 12.45 -22.39
C LEU A 14 17.79 12.49 -23.59
N VAL A 15 17.30 12.17 -24.78
CA VAL A 15 18.11 12.25 -26.03
C VAL A 15 18.54 13.68 -26.28
N LYS A 16 17.62 14.66 -26.19
CA LYS A 16 17.97 16.09 -26.32
C LYS A 16 19.00 16.53 -25.29
N LEU A 17 18.80 16.16 -24.01
CA LEU A 17 19.73 16.50 -22.94
C LEU A 17 21.14 15.94 -23.22
N GLY A 18 21.22 14.69 -23.66
CA GLY A 18 22.50 14.03 -23.92
C GLY A 18 23.20 14.53 -25.20
N GLU A 19 22.47 14.71 -26.30
CA GLU A 19 23.04 15.11 -27.58
C GLU A 19 23.34 16.63 -27.62
N GLU A 20 22.39 17.48 -27.20
CA GLU A 20 22.53 18.94 -27.32
C GLU A 20 23.39 19.56 -26.20
N GLN A 21 23.28 19.07 -24.97
CA GLN A 21 23.97 19.67 -23.82
C GLN A 21 25.26 18.96 -23.42
N MET A 22 25.37 17.65 -23.71
CA MET A 22 26.52 16.86 -23.27
C MET A 22 27.40 16.33 -24.42
N GLY A 23 27.01 16.55 -25.68
CA GLY A 23 27.77 16.15 -26.85
C GLY A 23 27.85 14.63 -27.02
N LEU A 24 26.88 13.88 -26.54
CA LEU A 24 26.76 12.44 -26.75
C LEU A 24 26.14 12.17 -28.11
N GLU A 25 26.60 11.12 -28.82
CA GLU A 25 26.08 10.80 -30.15
C GLU A 25 25.28 9.50 -30.16
N ASN A 26 24.33 9.38 -31.08
CA ASN A 26 23.57 8.15 -31.35
C ASN A 26 22.68 7.65 -30.19
N LEU A 27 22.26 8.48 -29.26
CA LEU A 27 21.46 8.11 -28.12
C LEU A 27 20.08 7.57 -28.51
N ALA A 28 19.46 8.08 -29.57
CA ALA A 28 18.14 7.66 -30.03
C ALA A 28 18.01 6.15 -30.38
N ARG A 29 19.13 5.46 -30.55
CA ARG A 29 19.18 4.00 -30.83
C ARG A 29 19.35 3.13 -29.59
N LEU A 30 19.59 3.75 -28.44
CA LEU A 30 19.84 3.07 -27.17
C LEU A 30 18.53 2.86 -26.39
N ARG A 31 18.55 1.89 -25.48
CA ARG A 31 17.47 1.73 -24.49
C ARG A 31 17.52 2.89 -23.49
N LYS A 32 16.38 3.25 -22.92
CA LYS A 32 16.28 4.33 -21.94
C LYS A 32 17.32 4.23 -20.82
N GLN A 33 17.55 3.03 -20.32
CA GLN A 33 18.56 2.77 -19.27
C GLN A 33 19.99 3.08 -19.73
N ASP A 34 20.35 2.71 -20.97
CA ASP A 34 21.65 2.96 -21.53
C ASP A 34 21.87 4.46 -21.77
N ILE A 35 20.83 5.18 -22.15
CA ILE A 35 20.84 6.65 -22.30
C ILE A 35 21.10 7.30 -20.94
N VAL A 36 20.35 6.95 -19.89
CA VAL A 36 20.53 7.47 -18.53
C VAL A 36 21.95 7.18 -18.04
N PHE A 37 22.45 5.97 -18.28
CA PHE A 37 23.80 5.59 -17.90
C PHE A 37 24.86 6.43 -18.62
N ALA A 38 24.73 6.64 -19.94
CA ALA A 38 25.66 7.45 -20.73
C ALA A 38 25.66 8.92 -20.25
N ILE A 39 24.49 9.50 -19.99
CA ILE A 39 24.34 10.85 -19.45
C ILE A 39 25.05 10.98 -18.09
N LEU A 40 24.80 10.07 -17.15
CA LEU A 40 25.42 10.11 -15.83
C LEU A 40 26.93 9.90 -15.88
N LYS A 41 27.41 9.01 -16.76
CA LYS A 41 28.84 8.79 -16.96
C LYS A 41 29.54 10.04 -17.50
N GLN A 42 28.91 10.74 -18.44
CA GLN A 42 29.45 11.99 -18.98
C GLN A 42 29.44 13.11 -17.93
N HIS A 43 28.33 13.22 -17.16
CA HIS A 43 28.21 14.19 -16.06
C HIS A 43 29.27 13.95 -14.96
N ALA A 44 29.55 12.69 -14.64
CA ALA A 44 30.62 12.35 -13.69
C ALA A 44 32.01 12.75 -14.17
N LYS A 45 32.26 12.71 -15.50
CA LYS A 45 33.56 13.14 -16.07
C LYS A 45 33.78 14.66 -15.95
N SER A 46 32.70 15.46 -15.91
CA SER A 46 32.80 16.90 -15.66
C SER A 46 33.12 17.28 -14.21
N GLY A 47 33.23 16.27 -13.31
CA GLY A 47 33.55 16.49 -11.89
C GLY A 47 32.36 16.87 -11.04
N GLU A 48 31.15 16.87 -11.61
CA GLU A 48 29.93 17.20 -10.89
C GLU A 48 29.36 16.00 -10.14
N ASP A 49 28.71 16.28 -9.01
CA ASP A 49 28.15 15.24 -8.16
C ASP A 49 26.88 14.62 -8.75
N ILE A 50 26.78 13.31 -8.62
CA ILE A 50 25.59 12.54 -8.98
C ILE A 50 24.90 12.09 -7.69
N PHE A 51 23.58 12.25 -7.64
CA PHE A 51 22.74 11.80 -6.55
C PHE A 51 21.81 10.69 -7.01
N GLY A 52 21.50 9.80 -6.10
CA GLY A 52 20.56 8.72 -6.35
C GLY A 52 20.01 8.17 -5.05
N GLY A 53 18.87 7.52 -5.14
CA GLY A 53 18.18 6.95 -4.00
C GLY A 53 17.36 5.72 -4.38
N GLY A 54 16.81 5.11 -3.36
CA GLY A 54 15.96 3.93 -3.46
C GLY A 54 15.71 3.29 -2.11
N VAL A 55 15.04 2.16 -2.12
CA VAL A 55 14.77 1.37 -0.92
C VAL A 55 15.79 0.25 -0.79
N LEU A 56 16.43 0.17 0.35
CA LEU A 56 17.51 -0.79 0.61
C LEU A 56 16.97 -2.22 0.72
N GLU A 57 17.52 -3.12 -0.05
CA GLU A 57 17.46 -4.57 0.15
C GLU A 57 18.84 -5.08 0.55
N ILE A 58 18.96 -5.66 1.74
CA ILE A 58 20.21 -6.27 2.21
C ILE A 58 20.20 -7.74 1.83
N LEU A 59 21.24 -8.18 1.16
CA LEU A 59 21.43 -9.56 0.75
C LEU A 59 22.12 -10.39 1.86
N PRO A 60 22.01 -11.75 1.82
CA PRO A 60 22.62 -12.61 2.83
C PRO A 60 24.11 -12.40 3.05
N ASP A 61 24.82 -11.97 2.00
CA ASP A 61 26.27 -11.68 2.05
C ASP A 61 26.61 -10.37 2.79
N GLY A 62 25.60 -9.63 3.29
CA GLY A 62 25.76 -8.45 4.11
C GLY A 62 26.00 -7.13 3.36
N PHE A 63 26.01 -7.12 2.04
CA PHE A 63 25.90 -5.92 1.21
C PHE A 63 24.45 -5.72 0.75
N GLY A 64 24.13 -4.56 0.19
CA GLY A 64 22.78 -4.26 -0.25
C GLY A 64 22.70 -3.53 -1.58
N PHE A 65 21.47 -3.39 -2.07
CA PHE A 65 21.14 -2.58 -3.23
C PHE A 65 19.97 -1.65 -2.91
N LEU A 66 20.02 -0.44 -3.44
CA LEU A 66 18.87 0.46 -3.46
C LEU A 66 18.01 0.12 -4.66
N ARG A 67 16.79 -0.35 -4.39
CA ARG A 67 15.79 -0.74 -5.37
C ARG A 67 14.84 0.41 -5.69
N SER A 68 14.38 0.50 -6.93
CA SER A 68 13.44 1.53 -7.37
C SER A 68 11.99 1.10 -7.19
N ALA A 69 11.12 2.02 -6.77
CA ALA A 69 9.67 1.83 -6.77
C ALA A 69 9.11 1.58 -8.18
N ASP A 70 9.71 2.21 -9.21
CA ASP A 70 9.29 2.06 -10.61
C ASP A 70 9.41 0.61 -11.12
N SER A 71 10.32 -0.17 -10.53
CA SER A 71 10.48 -1.61 -10.80
C SER A 71 9.82 -2.49 -9.73
N SER A 72 8.91 -1.93 -8.94
CA SER A 72 8.29 -2.63 -7.80
C SER A 72 9.32 -3.27 -6.86
N TYR A 73 10.44 -2.58 -6.61
CA TYR A 73 11.57 -2.99 -5.77
C TYR A 73 12.29 -4.26 -6.21
N LEU A 74 12.15 -4.66 -7.45
CA LEU A 74 12.85 -5.82 -7.99
C LEU A 74 14.24 -5.47 -8.48
N ALA A 75 15.11 -6.49 -8.51
CA ALA A 75 16.46 -6.33 -8.98
C ALA A 75 16.52 -5.83 -10.43
N GLY A 76 17.29 -4.77 -10.64
CA GLY A 76 17.47 -4.13 -11.93
C GLY A 76 18.93 -3.73 -12.19
N PRO A 77 19.28 -3.45 -13.46
CA PRO A 77 20.64 -3.06 -13.84
C PRO A 77 21.06 -1.68 -13.29
N ASP A 78 20.12 -0.87 -12.93
CA ASP A 78 20.27 0.50 -12.40
C ASP A 78 20.19 0.59 -10.87
N ASP A 79 20.26 -0.55 -10.19
CA ASP A 79 20.36 -0.60 -8.74
C ASP A 79 21.69 0.01 -8.26
N ILE A 80 21.65 0.61 -7.07
CA ILE A 80 22.80 1.25 -6.48
C ILE A 80 23.36 0.34 -5.38
N TYR A 81 24.59 -0.06 -5.50
CA TYR A 81 25.29 -0.88 -4.52
C TYR A 81 25.55 -0.11 -3.22
N VAL A 82 25.28 -0.77 -2.09
CA VAL A 82 25.55 -0.27 -0.74
C VAL A 82 26.50 -1.23 -0.02
N SER A 83 27.61 -0.70 0.48
CA SER A 83 28.64 -1.52 1.11
C SER A 83 28.23 -1.98 2.52
N PRO A 84 28.76 -3.14 2.99
CA PRO A 84 28.52 -3.60 4.35
C PRO A 84 28.98 -2.61 5.43
N SER A 85 30.01 -1.83 5.15
CA SER A 85 30.52 -0.79 6.07
C SER A 85 29.53 0.36 6.26
N GLN A 86 28.85 0.80 5.20
CA GLN A 86 27.79 1.81 5.27
C GLN A 86 26.57 1.29 6.02
N ILE A 87 26.15 0.05 5.73
CA ILE A 87 25.03 -0.62 6.40
C ILE A 87 25.28 -0.65 7.92
N ARG A 88 26.45 -1.10 8.35
CA ARG A 88 26.81 -1.14 9.78
C ARG A 88 26.94 0.25 10.40
N ARG A 89 27.57 1.19 9.68
CA ARG A 89 27.83 2.55 10.22
C ARG A 89 26.55 3.29 10.58
N PHE A 90 25.51 3.17 9.76
CA PHE A 90 24.24 3.89 9.92
C PHE A 90 23.13 3.01 10.49
N ASN A 91 23.42 1.75 10.86
CA ASN A 91 22.44 0.78 11.33
C ASN A 91 21.26 0.62 10.36
N LEU A 92 21.59 0.53 9.06
CA LEU A 92 20.60 0.41 8.00
C LEU A 92 19.95 -0.98 7.99
N GLN A 93 18.70 -1.02 7.60
CA GLN A 93 17.93 -2.26 7.48
C GLN A 93 17.25 -2.34 6.11
N THR A 94 16.84 -3.55 5.71
CA THR A 94 15.98 -3.73 4.56
C THR A 94 14.70 -2.91 4.74
N GLY A 95 14.33 -2.18 3.69
CA GLY A 95 13.18 -1.27 3.71
C GLY A 95 13.54 0.20 3.96
N ASP A 96 14.74 0.53 4.44
CA ASP A 96 15.15 1.93 4.60
C ASP A 96 15.22 2.63 3.24
N LYS A 97 14.54 3.76 3.09
CA LYS A 97 14.67 4.66 1.96
C LYS A 97 15.93 5.49 2.14
N ILE A 98 16.86 5.38 1.20
CA ILE A 98 18.17 6.05 1.29
C ILE A 98 18.32 6.97 0.09
N GLU A 99 18.81 8.17 0.36
CA GLU A 99 19.25 9.13 -0.65
C GLU A 99 20.68 9.56 -0.35
N GLY A 100 21.47 9.78 -1.41
CA GLY A 100 22.83 10.20 -1.25
C GLY A 100 23.63 10.35 -2.54
N LYS A 101 24.89 10.71 -2.35
CA LYS A 101 25.83 10.84 -3.45
C LYS A 101 26.29 9.46 -3.94
N ILE A 102 26.22 9.27 -5.25
CA ILE A 102 26.64 8.01 -5.91
C ILE A 102 27.79 8.26 -6.88
N ARG A 103 28.46 7.18 -7.25
CA ARG A 103 29.47 7.18 -8.31
C ARG A 103 29.12 6.19 -9.40
N PRO A 104 29.53 6.44 -10.63
CA PRO A 104 29.43 5.45 -11.72
C PRO A 104 30.30 4.22 -11.42
N PRO A 105 29.95 3.07 -12.05
CA PRO A 105 30.78 1.86 -11.97
C PRO A 105 32.19 2.11 -12.48
N LYS A 106 33.18 1.53 -11.78
CA LYS A 106 34.56 1.45 -12.22
C LYS A 106 34.71 0.33 -13.24
N GLU A 107 35.92 0.21 -13.81
CA GLU A 107 36.26 -0.90 -14.69
C GLU A 107 36.10 -2.24 -13.96
N GLY A 108 35.27 -3.15 -14.53
CA GLY A 108 34.90 -4.42 -13.89
C GLY A 108 33.70 -4.37 -12.95
N GLU A 109 33.19 -3.19 -12.59
CA GLU A 109 31.95 -3.05 -11.81
C GLU A 109 30.74 -2.93 -12.72
N ARG A 110 29.59 -3.43 -12.26
CA ARG A 110 28.34 -3.41 -13.02
C ARG A 110 27.38 -2.32 -12.57
N TYR A 111 27.39 -1.96 -11.28
CA TYR A 111 26.42 -1.10 -10.65
C TYR A 111 27.00 0.24 -10.21
N PHE A 112 26.15 1.27 -10.14
CA PHE A 112 26.47 2.48 -9.39
C PHE A 112 26.75 2.11 -7.93
N ALA A 113 27.54 2.89 -7.25
CA ALA A 113 27.84 2.66 -5.84
C ALA A 113 27.56 3.91 -5.01
N LEU A 114 26.92 3.72 -3.84
CA LEU A 114 26.69 4.78 -2.89
C LEU A 114 28.00 5.22 -2.25
N LEU A 115 28.33 6.51 -2.37
CA LEU A 115 29.52 7.10 -1.77
C LEU A 115 29.24 7.67 -0.37
N LYS A 116 28.13 8.41 -0.26
CA LYS A 116 27.75 9.10 0.95
C LYS A 116 26.25 8.99 1.15
N VAL A 117 25.83 8.68 2.36
CA VAL A 117 24.43 8.72 2.76
C VAL A 117 24.11 10.15 3.21
N ASP A 118 23.15 10.79 2.55
CA ASP A 118 22.71 12.14 2.89
C ASP A 118 21.40 12.11 3.69
N GLN A 119 20.48 11.20 3.37
CA GLN A 119 19.21 11.01 4.09
C GLN A 119 18.87 9.52 4.23
N VAL A 120 18.16 9.20 5.32
CA VAL A 120 17.55 7.89 5.57
C VAL A 120 16.10 8.13 6.00
N ASN A 121 15.12 7.62 5.22
CA ASN A 121 13.69 7.82 5.46
C ASN A 121 13.28 9.30 5.58
N ASP A 122 13.91 10.15 4.76
CA ASP A 122 13.75 11.61 4.69
C ASP A 122 14.31 12.37 5.91
N ASP A 123 14.98 11.67 6.84
CA ASP A 123 15.67 12.24 8.00
C ASP A 123 17.20 12.22 7.83
N LYS A 124 17.89 12.92 8.73
CA LYS A 124 19.35 12.85 8.81
C LYS A 124 19.81 11.44 9.21
N PRO A 125 20.94 10.94 8.66
CA PRO A 125 21.41 9.57 8.95
C PRO A 125 21.66 9.28 10.44
N GLU A 126 21.94 10.31 11.24
CA GLU A 126 22.15 10.20 12.69
C GLU A 126 20.87 9.77 13.41
N VAL A 127 19.69 10.20 12.97
CA VAL A 127 18.39 9.83 13.53
C VAL A 127 18.16 8.33 13.37
N SER A 128 18.50 7.78 12.21
CA SER A 128 18.36 6.33 11.93
C SER A 128 19.16 5.46 12.89
N ARG A 129 20.29 5.95 13.43
CA ARG A 129 21.12 5.18 14.37
C ARG A 129 20.47 4.99 15.74
N SER A 130 19.62 5.91 16.17
CA SER A 130 18.99 5.94 17.49
C SER A 130 17.50 5.57 17.45
N LYS A 131 16.96 5.18 16.29
CA LYS A 131 15.55 4.78 16.14
C LYS A 131 15.23 3.53 16.94
N ILE A 132 14.01 3.45 17.46
CA ILE A 132 13.47 2.24 18.05
C ILE A 132 12.99 1.33 16.92
N LEU A 133 13.38 0.07 16.95
CA LEU A 133 12.96 -0.91 15.95
C LEU A 133 11.45 -1.16 16.03
N PHE A 134 10.81 -1.38 14.89
CA PHE A 134 9.37 -1.58 14.78
C PHE A 134 8.83 -2.66 15.73
N GLU A 135 9.57 -3.74 15.90
CA GLU A 135 9.21 -4.86 16.78
C GLU A 135 9.19 -4.47 18.29
N ASN A 136 9.91 -3.41 18.66
CA ASN A 136 10.00 -2.91 20.03
C ASN A 136 9.04 -1.73 20.31
N LEU A 137 8.32 -1.25 19.29
CA LEU A 137 7.34 -0.19 19.46
C LEU A 137 6.10 -0.70 20.19
N THR A 138 5.53 0.14 21.06
CA THR A 138 4.35 -0.18 21.88
C THR A 138 3.06 -0.13 21.05
N PRO A 139 2.37 -1.26 20.79
CA PRO A 139 1.16 -1.26 19.97
C PRO A 139 -0.05 -0.72 20.74
N LEU A 140 -0.81 0.15 20.10
CA LEU A 140 -2.08 0.68 20.59
C LEU A 140 -3.25 0.26 19.66
N HIS A 141 -4.48 0.36 20.19
CA HIS A 141 -5.66 0.34 19.34
C HIS A 141 -5.70 1.57 18.42
N ALA A 142 -6.36 1.44 17.27
CA ALA A 142 -6.68 2.59 16.43
C ALA A 142 -7.58 3.56 17.22
N ASN A 143 -7.08 4.75 17.51
CA ASN A 143 -7.76 5.81 18.27
C ASN A 143 -7.78 7.16 17.54
N SER A 144 -7.19 7.22 16.37
CA SER A 144 -7.20 8.38 15.49
C SER A 144 -7.88 8.00 14.18
N ARG A 145 -9.04 8.60 13.90
CA ARG A 145 -9.85 8.26 12.73
C ARG A 145 -9.23 8.77 11.44
N LEU A 146 -9.27 7.95 10.42
CA LEU A 146 -9.09 8.33 9.02
C LEU A 146 -10.47 8.51 8.40
N ARG A 147 -10.97 9.74 8.34
CA ARG A 147 -12.25 10.02 7.67
C ARG A 147 -12.13 9.84 6.18
N MET A 148 -13.09 9.10 5.61
CA MET A 148 -13.14 8.87 4.17
C MET A 148 -13.94 9.96 3.47
N GLU A 149 -14.97 10.52 4.10
CA GLU A 149 -15.77 11.60 3.58
C GLU A 149 -14.88 12.82 3.22
N ARG A 150 -15.02 13.31 1.99
CA ARG A 150 -14.25 14.46 1.46
C ARG A 150 -15.01 15.78 1.59
N GLY A 151 -16.31 15.74 1.90
CA GLY A 151 -17.13 16.91 2.12
C GLY A 151 -17.48 17.73 0.86
N ASN A 152 -17.25 17.18 -0.33
CA ASN A 152 -17.51 17.87 -1.60
C ASN A 152 -18.96 17.76 -2.08
N GLY A 153 -19.82 17.01 -1.36
CA GLY A 153 -21.24 16.83 -1.68
C GLY A 153 -21.54 16.13 -2.99
N SER A 154 -20.53 15.52 -3.64
CA SER A 154 -20.68 14.82 -4.92
C SER A 154 -21.24 13.40 -4.73
N THR A 155 -21.80 12.84 -5.80
CA THR A 155 -22.21 11.42 -5.84
C THR A 155 -21.00 10.48 -5.69
N GLU A 156 -19.82 10.91 -6.07
CA GLU A 156 -18.56 10.16 -5.87
C GLU A 156 -18.18 10.04 -4.39
N ASP A 157 -18.61 10.96 -3.55
CA ASP A 157 -18.37 10.93 -2.11
C ASP A 157 -19.31 9.99 -1.34
N LEU A 158 -20.40 9.54 -1.94
CA LEU A 158 -21.34 8.61 -1.30
C LEU A 158 -20.67 7.33 -0.82
N THR A 159 -19.74 6.77 -1.60
CA THR A 159 -18.95 5.60 -1.20
C THR A 159 -18.14 5.86 0.07
N ALA A 160 -17.44 6.99 0.12
CA ALA A 160 -16.63 7.40 1.27
C ALA A 160 -17.50 7.65 2.51
N ARG A 161 -18.66 8.30 2.34
CA ARG A 161 -19.63 8.55 3.41
C ARG A 161 -20.19 7.26 4.00
N ILE A 162 -20.53 6.29 3.14
CA ILE A 162 -21.04 4.98 3.57
C ILE A 162 -19.97 4.21 4.35
N LEU A 163 -18.70 4.26 3.92
CA LEU A 163 -17.57 3.67 4.66
C LEU A 163 -17.48 4.22 6.08
N ASP A 164 -17.57 5.53 6.22
CA ASP A 164 -17.52 6.19 7.53
C ASP A 164 -18.68 5.79 8.45
N LEU A 165 -19.85 5.47 7.90
CA LEU A 165 -21.02 5.03 8.65
C LEU A 165 -21.03 3.53 8.94
N ALA A 166 -20.57 2.70 8.00
CA ALA A 166 -20.62 1.24 8.10
C ALA A 166 -19.45 0.66 8.89
N ALA A 167 -18.23 1.11 8.61
CA ALA A 167 -17.00 0.57 9.17
C ALA A 167 -15.91 1.65 9.22
N PRO A 168 -15.92 2.55 10.22
CA PRO A 168 -14.92 3.61 10.34
C PRO A 168 -13.49 3.04 10.42
N ILE A 169 -12.58 3.69 9.73
CA ILE A 169 -11.16 3.30 9.66
C ILE A 169 -10.34 4.23 10.54
N GLY A 170 -9.42 3.66 11.31
CA GLY A 170 -8.48 4.44 12.12
C GLY A 170 -7.03 4.14 11.75
N LYS A 171 -6.13 5.06 12.14
CA LYS A 171 -4.68 4.86 12.04
C LYS A 171 -4.27 3.63 12.85
N GLY A 172 -3.61 2.68 12.20
CA GLY A 172 -3.26 1.39 12.80
C GLY A 172 -4.31 0.28 12.61
N GLN A 173 -5.34 0.49 11.80
CA GLN A 173 -6.40 -0.48 11.53
C GLN A 173 -5.88 -1.69 10.74
N ARG A 174 -6.39 -2.88 11.10
CA ARG A 174 -6.27 -4.12 10.32
C ARG A 174 -7.63 -4.42 9.69
N GLY A 175 -7.88 -3.88 8.50
CA GLY A 175 -9.17 -3.97 7.84
C GLY A 175 -9.22 -5.02 6.74
N LEU A 176 -10.31 -5.77 6.67
CA LEU A 176 -10.62 -6.67 5.57
C LEU A 176 -11.82 -6.14 4.78
N ILE A 177 -11.63 -5.99 3.47
CA ILE A 177 -12.72 -5.79 2.51
C ILE A 177 -13.06 -7.16 1.95
N VAL A 178 -14.16 -7.72 2.40
CA VAL A 178 -14.63 -9.05 2.01
C VAL A 178 -15.43 -8.91 0.72
N ALA A 179 -14.88 -9.39 -0.38
CA ALA A 179 -15.40 -9.11 -1.71
C ALA A 179 -15.68 -10.40 -2.51
N PRO A 180 -16.94 -10.67 -2.86
CA PRO A 180 -17.26 -11.64 -3.91
C PRO A 180 -16.85 -11.10 -5.28
N PRO A 181 -16.70 -11.95 -6.31
CA PRO A 181 -16.39 -11.52 -7.67
C PRO A 181 -17.42 -10.50 -8.20
N LYS A 182 -16.92 -9.46 -8.90
CA LYS A 182 -17.73 -8.42 -9.56
C LYS A 182 -18.57 -7.53 -8.62
N ALA A 183 -18.19 -7.42 -7.36
CA ALA A 183 -18.90 -6.58 -6.38
C ALA A 183 -18.39 -5.13 -6.29
N GLY A 184 -17.50 -4.67 -7.17
CA GLY A 184 -16.98 -3.30 -7.18
C GLY A 184 -15.77 -3.07 -6.27
N LYS A 185 -15.01 -4.14 -5.95
CA LYS A 185 -13.80 -4.10 -5.10
C LYS A 185 -12.80 -3.02 -5.50
N THR A 186 -12.43 -2.95 -6.77
CA THR A 186 -11.41 -2.02 -7.28
C THR A 186 -11.85 -0.56 -7.14
N LEU A 187 -13.09 -0.24 -7.48
CA LEU A 187 -13.67 1.10 -7.30
C LEU A 187 -13.67 1.54 -5.82
N LEU A 188 -13.98 0.60 -4.93
CA LEU A 188 -13.96 0.88 -3.49
C LEU A 188 -12.55 1.21 -3.00
N LEU A 189 -11.53 0.44 -3.41
CA LEU A 189 -10.13 0.73 -3.06
C LEU A 189 -9.64 2.06 -3.63
N GLN A 190 -10.00 2.38 -4.86
CA GLN A 190 -9.70 3.68 -5.47
C GLN A 190 -10.33 4.83 -4.69
N ASN A 191 -11.59 4.70 -4.26
CA ASN A 191 -12.26 5.70 -3.41
C ASN A 191 -11.54 5.88 -2.07
N ILE A 192 -11.16 4.78 -1.40
CA ILE A 192 -10.40 4.84 -0.15
C ILE A 192 -9.06 5.57 -0.38
N ALA A 193 -8.33 5.20 -1.43
CA ALA A 193 -7.06 5.83 -1.78
C ALA A 193 -7.20 7.35 -2.02
N GLN A 194 -8.20 7.74 -2.81
CA GLN A 194 -8.49 9.15 -3.10
C GLN A 194 -8.89 9.92 -1.83
N SER A 195 -9.68 9.31 -0.95
CA SER A 195 -10.10 9.93 0.31
C SER A 195 -8.91 10.15 1.24
N ILE A 196 -8.02 9.17 1.37
CA ILE A 196 -6.80 9.28 2.18
C ILE A 196 -5.89 10.38 1.64
N THR A 197 -5.62 10.38 0.35
CA THR A 197 -4.72 11.40 -0.27
C THR A 197 -5.31 12.81 -0.27
N HIS A 198 -6.65 12.93 -0.27
CA HIS A 198 -7.33 14.23 -0.17
C HIS A 198 -7.34 14.78 1.25
N ASN A 199 -7.72 13.94 2.22
CA ASN A 199 -7.94 14.36 3.59
C ASN A 199 -6.64 14.37 4.43
N TYR A 200 -5.66 13.52 4.07
CA TYR A 200 -4.43 13.29 4.83
C TYR A 200 -3.21 13.24 3.91
N PRO A 201 -2.82 14.39 3.31
CA PRO A 201 -1.69 14.44 2.38
C PRO A 201 -0.34 14.10 3.03
N GLU A 202 -0.25 14.13 4.36
CA GLU A 202 0.93 13.74 5.15
C GLU A 202 1.08 12.21 5.28
N VAL A 203 0.02 11.44 5.03
CA VAL A 203 0.04 9.98 5.16
C VAL A 203 0.72 9.36 3.95
N GLU A 204 1.68 8.48 4.20
CA GLU A 204 2.31 7.68 3.14
C GLU A 204 1.33 6.58 2.69
N LEU A 205 0.78 6.72 1.48
CA LEU A 205 -0.11 5.75 0.89
C LEU A 205 0.64 4.84 -0.08
N ILE A 206 0.57 3.53 0.18
CA ILE A 206 1.09 2.46 -0.69
C ILE A 206 -0.09 1.60 -1.14
N VAL A 207 -0.26 1.44 -2.45
CA VAL A 207 -1.20 0.48 -3.04
C VAL A 207 -0.40 -0.71 -3.55
N LEU A 208 -0.63 -1.88 -2.95
CA LEU A 208 0.06 -3.12 -3.30
C LEU A 208 -0.91 -4.05 -4.04
N LEU A 209 -0.62 -4.28 -5.32
CA LEU A 209 -1.41 -5.12 -6.21
C LEU A 209 -0.68 -6.45 -6.47
N ILE A 210 -1.26 -7.56 -6.01
CA ILE A 210 -0.66 -8.90 -6.13
C ILE A 210 -1.53 -9.79 -7.02
N ASP A 211 -0.92 -10.33 -8.08
CA ASP A 211 -1.57 -11.22 -9.04
C ASP A 211 -2.79 -10.56 -9.71
N GLU A 212 -2.73 -9.24 -9.92
CA GLU A 212 -3.74 -8.47 -10.64
C GLU A 212 -3.36 -8.30 -12.12
N ARG A 213 -4.31 -7.86 -12.94
CA ARG A 213 -4.12 -7.69 -14.38
C ARG A 213 -3.34 -6.41 -14.68
N PRO A 214 -2.45 -6.41 -15.69
CA PRO A 214 -1.66 -5.22 -16.07
C PRO A 214 -2.52 -3.97 -16.36
N GLU A 215 -3.69 -4.16 -17.00
CA GLU A 215 -4.63 -3.06 -17.27
C GLU A 215 -5.23 -2.47 -15.99
N GLU A 216 -5.53 -3.28 -14.97
CA GLU A 216 -6.04 -2.83 -13.67
C GLU A 216 -4.93 -2.08 -12.90
N VAL A 217 -3.69 -2.54 -12.99
CA VAL A 217 -2.52 -1.85 -12.41
C VAL A 217 -2.36 -0.45 -13.02
N THR A 218 -2.45 -0.35 -14.36
CA THR A 218 -2.34 0.92 -15.07
C THR A 218 -3.46 1.89 -14.69
N GLU A 219 -4.67 1.39 -14.52
CA GLU A 219 -5.83 2.19 -14.09
C GLU A 219 -5.61 2.77 -12.70
N VAL A 220 -5.17 1.95 -11.74
CA VAL A 220 -4.86 2.40 -10.37
C VAL A 220 -3.71 3.42 -10.37
N GLN A 221 -2.65 3.19 -11.13
CA GLN A 221 -1.53 4.13 -11.24
C GLN A 221 -1.94 5.51 -11.77
N ARG A 222 -2.95 5.57 -12.64
CA ARG A 222 -3.48 6.82 -13.19
C ARG A 222 -4.47 7.53 -12.27
N SER A 223 -5.21 6.79 -11.45
CA SER A 223 -6.31 7.30 -10.62
C SER A 223 -5.90 7.63 -9.18
N VAL A 224 -4.79 7.09 -8.69
CA VAL A 224 -4.35 7.22 -7.29
C VAL A 224 -3.08 8.06 -7.20
N LYS A 225 -3.10 9.06 -6.32
CA LYS A 225 -1.91 9.82 -5.93
C LYS A 225 -1.24 9.14 -4.74
N GLY A 226 -0.44 8.12 -5.01
CA GLY A 226 0.26 7.34 -4.00
C GLY A 226 1.29 6.46 -4.68
N GLU A 227 2.05 5.72 -3.89
CA GLU A 227 2.98 4.75 -4.42
C GLU A 227 2.22 3.47 -4.81
N VAL A 228 2.21 3.12 -6.09
CA VAL A 228 1.57 1.91 -6.61
C VAL A 228 2.64 0.88 -6.94
N ILE A 229 2.66 -0.20 -6.19
CA ILE A 229 3.57 -1.33 -6.34
C ILE A 229 2.77 -2.54 -6.79
N ALA A 230 3.23 -3.21 -7.82
CA ALA A 230 2.48 -4.31 -8.40
C ALA A 230 3.38 -5.50 -8.77
N SER A 231 2.79 -6.68 -8.67
CA SER A 231 3.28 -7.90 -9.30
C SER A 231 2.10 -8.57 -9.99
N THR A 232 2.12 -8.57 -11.32
CA THR A 232 1.00 -8.97 -12.18
C THR A 232 0.88 -10.50 -12.32
N PHE A 233 -0.26 -10.99 -12.78
CA PHE A 233 -0.60 -12.42 -12.82
C PHE A 233 0.33 -13.27 -13.69
N ASP A 234 1.04 -12.66 -14.62
CA ASP A 234 2.02 -13.32 -15.51
C ASP A 234 3.40 -13.54 -14.84
N GLU A 235 3.58 -12.99 -13.62
CA GLU A 235 4.79 -13.15 -12.86
C GLU A 235 4.74 -14.37 -11.91
N PRO A 236 5.90 -14.97 -11.57
CA PRO A 236 5.93 -16.13 -10.69
C PRO A 236 5.59 -15.76 -9.23
N ALA A 237 5.05 -16.73 -8.48
CA ALA A 237 4.65 -16.55 -7.07
C ALA A 237 5.79 -16.05 -6.17
N THR A 238 7.03 -16.43 -6.46
CA THR A 238 8.22 -15.92 -5.74
C THR A 238 8.37 -14.41 -5.83
N ARG A 239 7.99 -13.82 -6.97
CA ARG A 239 8.01 -12.38 -7.18
C ARG A 239 6.93 -11.67 -6.38
N HIS A 240 5.72 -12.23 -6.33
CA HIS A 240 4.63 -11.71 -5.49
C HIS A 240 5.05 -11.61 -4.02
N VAL A 241 5.70 -12.67 -3.52
CA VAL A 241 6.20 -12.72 -2.14
C VAL A 241 7.30 -11.68 -1.91
N GLN A 242 8.29 -11.60 -2.80
CA GLN A 242 9.41 -10.66 -2.68
C GLN A 242 8.95 -9.20 -2.66
N VAL A 243 8.04 -8.83 -3.56
CA VAL A 243 7.48 -7.48 -3.62
C VAL A 243 6.73 -7.13 -2.33
N ALA A 244 5.89 -8.05 -1.84
CA ALA A 244 5.15 -7.83 -0.60
C ALA A 244 6.07 -7.71 0.62
N GLU A 245 7.14 -8.50 0.70
CA GLU A 245 8.13 -8.39 1.78
C GLU A 245 8.88 -7.05 1.74
N MET A 246 9.25 -6.56 0.57
CA MET A 246 9.88 -5.24 0.45
C MET A 246 8.95 -4.10 0.87
N VAL A 247 7.68 -4.16 0.48
CA VAL A 247 6.67 -3.16 0.86
C VAL A 247 6.46 -3.11 2.37
N ILE A 248 6.30 -4.26 3.02
CA ILE A 248 6.07 -4.28 4.47
C ILE A 248 7.29 -3.82 5.27
N GLU A 249 8.50 -4.19 4.84
CA GLU A 249 9.72 -3.71 5.49
C GLU A 249 9.90 -2.20 5.30
N LYS A 250 9.63 -1.66 4.11
CA LYS A 250 9.62 -0.21 3.89
C LYS A 250 8.62 0.50 4.81
N ALA A 251 7.39 0.00 4.88
CA ALA A 251 6.36 0.58 5.73
C ALA A 251 6.76 0.59 7.21
N LYS A 252 7.36 -0.50 7.71
CA LYS A 252 7.89 -0.55 9.08
C LYS A 252 8.99 0.49 9.32
N ARG A 253 9.92 0.67 8.36
CA ARG A 253 10.98 1.71 8.47
C ARG A 253 10.40 3.11 8.54
N SER A 254 9.37 3.42 7.73
CA SER A 254 8.66 4.71 7.81
C SER A 254 8.01 4.92 9.18
N VAL A 255 7.39 3.90 9.76
CA VAL A 255 6.77 4.00 11.10
C VAL A 255 7.82 4.20 12.20
N GLU A 256 9.02 3.61 12.10
CA GLU A 256 10.14 3.87 13.03
C GLU A 256 10.57 5.35 13.03
N HIS A 257 10.31 6.04 11.94
CA HIS A 257 10.48 7.49 11.77
C HIS A 257 9.20 8.30 12.08
N LYS A 258 8.26 7.70 12.83
CA LYS A 258 7.01 8.33 13.30
C LYS A 258 6.05 8.77 12.21
N LYS A 259 6.15 8.18 11.02
CA LYS A 259 5.23 8.45 9.91
C LYS A 259 3.99 7.57 10.01
N ASP A 260 2.88 8.08 9.50
CA ASP A 260 1.66 7.32 9.32
C ASP A 260 1.65 6.70 7.93
N VAL A 261 1.56 5.38 7.86
CA VAL A 261 1.58 4.63 6.61
C VAL A 261 0.27 3.87 6.44
N VAL A 262 -0.31 3.93 5.25
CA VAL A 262 -1.47 3.13 4.86
C VAL A 262 -1.09 2.23 3.68
N ILE A 263 -1.28 0.93 3.84
CA ILE A 263 -1.17 -0.05 2.76
C ILE A 263 -2.57 -0.51 2.36
N LEU A 264 -2.91 -0.30 1.09
CA LEU A 264 -4.09 -0.92 0.46
C LEU A 264 -3.62 -2.14 -0.33
N LEU A 265 -3.99 -3.32 0.12
CA LEU A 265 -3.55 -4.59 -0.49
C LEU A 265 -4.68 -5.25 -1.29
N ASP A 266 -4.49 -5.42 -2.56
CA ASP A 266 -5.35 -6.21 -3.43
C ASP A 266 -4.58 -7.39 -4.06
N SER A 267 -4.70 -8.61 -3.57
CA SER A 267 -5.51 -9.08 -2.46
C SER A 267 -4.69 -9.95 -1.49
N ILE A 268 -5.11 -10.01 -0.25
CA ILE A 268 -4.49 -10.90 0.76
C ILE A 268 -4.68 -12.38 0.39
N THR A 269 -5.79 -12.72 -0.27
CA THR A 269 -6.08 -14.08 -0.72
C THR A 269 -5.04 -14.55 -1.74
N ARG A 270 -4.72 -13.71 -2.72
CA ARG A 270 -3.73 -14.02 -3.75
C ARG A 270 -2.31 -14.03 -3.18
N LEU A 271 -2.00 -13.12 -2.27
CA LEU A 271 -0.73 -13.14 -1.54
C LEU A 271 -0.56 -14.44 -0.75
N ALA A 272 -1.60 -14.88 -0.03
CA ALA A 272 -1.58 -16.14 0.71
C ALA A 272 -1.40 -17.36 -0.21
N ARG A 273 -2.03 -17.37 -1.38
CA ARG A 273 -1.82 -18.40 -2.41
C ARG A 273 -0.37 -18.42 -2.91
N ALA A 274 0.24 -17.25 -3.13
CA ALA A 274 1.63 -17.16 -3.54
C ALA A 274 2.57 -17.73 -2.47
N TYR A 275 2.34 -17.41 -1.20
CA TYR A 275 3.08 -18.00 -0.10
C TYR A 275 2.89 -19.52 -0.02
N ASN A 276 1.67 -20.03 -0.26
CA ASN A 276 1.41 -21.46 -0.27
C ASN A 276 2.18 -22.19 -1.38
N THR A 277 2.39 -21.53 -2.52
CA THR A 277 3.16 -22.07 -3.63
C THR A 277 4.67 -22.08 -3.34
N VAL A 278 5.18 -21.04 -2.65
CA VAL A 278 6.62 -20.84 -2.42
C VAL A 278 7.12 -21.56 -1.17
N THR A 279 6.25 -21.74 -0.17
CA THR A 279 6.63 -22.38 1.10
C THR A 279 6.96 -23.85 0.90
N PRO A 280 8.11 -24.35 1.39
CA PRO A 280 8.40 -25.77 1.37
C PRO A 280 7.31 -26.58 2.06
N ALA A 281 6.92 -27.71 1.46
CA ALA A 281 5.88 -28.57 2.01
C ALA A 281 6.23 -29.07 3.41
N SER A 282 5.36 -28.78 4.39
CA SER A 282 5.53 -29.25 5.79
C SER A 282 5.10 -30.71 6.00
N GLY A 283 4.41 -31.29 5.01
CA GLY A 283 3.73 -32.59 5.12
C GLY A 283 2.41 -32.52 5.87
N LYS A 284 1.99 -31.36 6.39
CA LYS A 284 0.71 -31.14 7.07
C LYS A 284 -0.14 -30.17 6.23
N ILE A 285 -1.12 -30.74 5.55
CA ILE A 285 -2.04 -29.97 4.68
C ILE A 285 -3.34 -29.75 5.43
N LEU A 286 -3.76 -28.50 5.52
CA LEU A 286 -5.09 -28.09 5.99
C LEU A 286 -6.14 -28.32 4.89
N SER A 287 -7.43 -28.19 5.22
CA SER A 287 -8.49 -28.25 4.22
C SER A 287 -8.23 -27.23 3.10
N GLY A 288 -8.67 -27.54 1.88
CA GLY A 288 -8.47 -26.66 0.71
C GLY A 288 -7.05 -26.66 0.13
N GLY A 289 -6.14 -27.56 0.57
CA GLY A 289 -4.79 -27.68 0.02
C GLY A 289 -3.81 -26.62 0.52
N VAL A 290 -4.09 -26.00 1.66
CA VAL A 290 -3.20 -25.01 2.29
C VAL A 290 -2.19 -25.73 3.18
N ASP A 291 -0.89 -25.50 2.98
CA ASP A 291 0.14 -25.98 3.89
C ASP A 291 0.04 -25.28 5.26
N ALA A 292 0.22 -26.02 6.34
CA ALA A 292 0.08 -25.49 7.70
C ALA A 292 1.02 -24.31 8.00
N ASN A 293 2.18 -24.23 7.34
CA ASN A 293 3.15 -23.15 7.52
C ASN A 293 2.96 -21.98 6.54
N ALA A 294 2.18 -22.16 5.46
CA ALA A 294 2.06 -21.20 4.39
C ALA A 294 1.45 -19.86 4.84
N LEU A 295 0.51 -19.88 5.77
CA LEU A 295 -0.21 -18.67 6.20
C LEU A 295 0.52 -17.89 7.30
N HIS A 296 1.60 -18.39 7.85
CA HIS A 296 2.33 -17.72 8.92
C HIS A 296 2.90 -16.35 8.47
N ARG A 297 3.58 -16.31 7.33
CA ARG A 297 4.16 -15.05 6.79
C ARG A 297 3.10 -14.02 6.38
N PRO A 298 2.06 -14.36 5.58
CA PRO A 298 1.02 -13.40 5.25
C PRO A 298 0.20 -12.94 6.47
N LYS A 299 0.03 -13.78 7.50
CA LYS A 299 -0.54 -13.34 8.79
C LYS A 299 0.36 -12.33 9.51
N ARG A 300 1.67 -12.53 9.49
CA ARG A 300 2.63 -11.56 10.03
C ARG A 300 2.59 -10.24 9.26
N PHE A 301 2.47 -10.30 7.94
CA PHE A 301 2.28 -9.12 7.10
C PHE A 301 1.05 -8.32 7.56
N PHE A 302 -0.11 -8.94 7.56
CA PHE A 302 -1.37 -8.29 7.95
C PHE A 302 -1.41 -7.91 9.43
N GLY A 303 -0.86 -8.75 10.29
CA GLY A 303 -0.76 -8.52 11.73
C GLY A 303 0.25 -7.42 12.14
N ALA A 304 1.08 -6.95 11.22
CA ALA A 304 1.99 -5.82 11.47
C ALA A 304 1.25 -4.50 11.67
N ALA A 305 0.04 -4.36 11.13
CA ALA A 305 -0.77 -3.15 11.28
C ALA A 305 -1.05 -2.85 12.76
N ARG A 306 -0.66 -1.66 13.19
CA ARG A 306 -0.83 -1.16 14.56
C ARG A 306 -0.71 0.36 14.62
N ASN A 307 -1.38 0.97 15.57
CA ASN A 307 -1.06 2.31 16.02
C ASN A 307 0.07 2.21 17.08
N VAL A 308 0.88 3.23 17.22
CA VAL A 308 2.10 3.19 18.04
C VAL A 308 2.14 4.33 19.03
N GLU A 309 2.47 4.02 20.30
CA GLU A 309 2.53 5.02 21.37
C GLU A 309 3.64 6.04 21.16
N GLU A 310 4.78 5.62 20.63
CA GLU A 310 5.93 6.46 20.33
C GLU A 310 5.71 7.42 19.15
N GLY A 311 4.60 7.27 18.45
CA GLY A 311 4.21 8.04 17.26
C GLY A 311 4.35 7.26 15.97
N GLY A 312 3.54 7.61 14.99
CA GLY A 312 3.37 6.90 13.74
C GLY A 312 2.36 5.75 13.82
N SER A 313 1.98 5.25 12.67
CA SER A 313 1.04 4.12 12.57
C SER A 313 1.23 3.34 11.28
N LEU A 314 0.91 2.05 11.30
CA LEU A 314 0.78 1.22 10.12
C LEU A 314 -0.65 0.72 10.01
N THR A 315 -1.36 1.19 9.00
CA THR A 315 -2.72 0.75 8.65
C THR A 315 -2.66 -0.17 7.45
N ILE A 316 -3.32 -1.32 7.51
CA ILE A 316 -3.42 -2.24 6.37
C ILE A 316 -4.90 -2.54 6.11
N ILE A 317 -5.37 -2.17 4.93
CA ILE A 317 -6.69 -2.51 4.43
C ILE A 317 -6.50 -3.47 3.25
N ALA A 318 -6.89 -4.71 3.44
CA ALA A 318 -6.67 -5.77 2.47
C ALA A 318 -8.00 -6.32 1.94
N THR A 319 -8.06 -6.62 0.65
CA THR A 319 -9.20 -7.33 0.07
C THR A 319 -9.06 -8.82 0.29
N ALA A 320 -10.13 -9.46 0.73
CA ALA A 320 -10.25 -10.90 0.85
C ALA A 320 -11.32 -11.40 -0.13
N LEU A 321 -10.95 -12.35 -0.99
CA LEU A 321 -11.85 -12.91 -2.00
C LEU A 321 -12.70 -14.02 -1.38
N VAL A 322 -14.01 -13.94 -1.56
CA VAL A 322 -14.98 -14.95 -1.11
C VAL A 322 -15.88 -15.35 -2.27
N ASP A 323 -16.64 -16.44 -2.11
CA ASP A 323 -17.58 -16.96 -3.12
C ASP A 323 -16.92 -17.21 -4.50
N THR A 324 -15.64 -17.59 -4.49
CA THR A 324 -14.87 -17.90 -5.70
C THR A 324 -15.06 -19.35 -6.16
N GLY A 325 -15.72 -20.19 -5.37
CA GLY A 325 -15.80 -21.63 -5.56
C GLY A 325 -14.53 -22.41 -5.14
N SER A 326 -13.53 -21.70 -4.61
CA SER A 326 -12.28 -22.30 -4.14
C SER A 326 -12.31 -22.54 -2.63
N LYS A 327 -12.19 -23.82 -2.20
CA LYS A 327 -12.04 -24.16 -0.78
C LYS A 327 -10.78 -23.56 -0.14
N MET A 328 -9.73 -23.35 -0.94
CA MET A 328 -8.52 -22.66 -0.47
C MET A 328 -8.83 -21.24 -0.02
N ASP A 329 -9.61 -20.49 -0.80
CA ASP A 329 -9.98 -19.10 -0.48
C ASP A 329 -10.84 -19.01 0.77
N GLU A 330 -11.75 -19.96 0.96
CA GLU A 330 -12.56 -20.05 2.18
C GLU A 330 -11.68 -20.24 3.42
N VAL A 331 -10.70 -21.16 3.37
CA VAL A 331 -9.75 -21.38 4.46
C VAL A 331 -8.90 -20.13 4.72
N ILE A 332 -8.37 -19.50 3.66
CA ILE A 332 -7.60 -18.27 3.77
C ILE A 332 -8.44 -17.20 4.44
N PHE A 333 -9.68 -16.97 3.98
CA PHE A 333 -10.56 -15.95 4.56
C PHE A 333 -10.80 -16.18 6.06
N GLU A 334 -11.18 -17.38 6.46
CA GLU A 334 -11.43 -17.71 7.87
C GLU A 334 -10.19 -17.50 8.76
N GLU A 335 -8.99 -17.79 8.24
CA GLU A 335 -7.75 -17.59 8.95
C GLU A 335 -7.37 -16.09 9.12
N PHE A 336 -7.75 -15.22 8.17
CA PHE A 336 -7.51 -13.78 8.28
C PHE A 336 -8.61 -13.03 9.03
N LYS A 337 -9.85 -13.50 8.99
CA LYS A 337 -10.99 -12.93 9.73
C LYS A 337 -10.70 -12.80 11.23
N GLY A 338 -10.06 -13.81 11.82
CA GLY A 338 -9.64 -13.76 13.22
C GLY A 338 -8.53 -12.75 13.54
N THR A 339 -7.75 -12.32 12.53
CA THR A 339 -6.63 -11.38 12.69
C THR A 339 -7.07 -9.92 12.52
N GLY A 340 -8.09 -9.67 11.72
CA GLY A 340 -8.65 -8.34 11.46
C GLY A 340 -9.41 -7.75 12.64
N ASN A 341 -9.51 -6.43 12.68
CA ASN A 341 -10.31 -5.68 13.64
C ASN A 341 -11.31 -4.72 12.97
N MET A 342 -11.46 -4.81 11.66
CA MET A 342 -12.46 -4.12 10.85
C MET A 342 -12.82 -5.01 9.66
N GLU A 343 -14.08 -5.12 9.36
CA GLU A 343 -14.58 -5.85 8.20
C GLU A 343 -15.58 -4.99 7.43
N LEU A 344 -15.39 -4.88 6.12
CA LEU A 344 -16.32 -4.30 5.18
C LEU A 344 -16.76 -5.35 4.18
N HIS A 345 -18.00 -5.77 4.26
CA HIS A 345 -18.54 -6.81 3.40
C HIS A 345 -19.20 -6.21 2.16
N LEU A 346 -18.79 -6.66 0.98
CA LEU A 346 -19.50 -6.40 -0.28
C LEU A 346 -20.49 -7.54 -0.54
N SER A 347 -21.65 -7.19 -1.08
CA SER A 347 -22.71 -8.15 -1.42
C SER A 347 -22.85 -8.31 -2.92
N ARG A 348 -22.85 -9.56 -3.36
CA ARG A 348 -23.14 -9.91 -4.76
C ARG A 348 -24.58 -9.57 -5.15
N LYS A 349 -25.55 -9.77 -4.25
CA LYS A 349 -26.96 -9.46 -4.51
C LYS A 349 -27.19 -7.97 -4.78
N ILE A 350 -26.55 -7.10 -3.99
CA ILE A 350 -26.60 -5.64 -4.17
C ILE A 350 -25.98 -5.26 -5.52
N ALA A 351 -24.81 -5.83 -5.85
CA ALA A 351 -24.14 -5.57 -7.12
C ALA A 351 -24.93 -6.05 -8.34
N GLU A 352 -25.60 -7.19 -8.26
CA GLU A 352 -26.48 -7.71 -9.31
C GLU A 352 -27.69 -6.80 -9.57
N ARG A 353 -28.16 -6.07 -8.56
CA ARG A 353 -29.17 -5.00 -8.70
C ARG A 353 -28.63 -3.67 -9.21
N ARG A 354 -27.32 -3.59 -9.48
CA ARG A 354 -26.64 -2.36 -9.94
C ARG A 354 -26.67 -1.22 -8.92
N VAL A 355 -26.81 -1.55 -7.65
CA VAL A 355 -26.70 -0.61 -6.54
C VAL A 355 -25.23 -0.55 -6.08
N PHE A 356 -24.63 0.64 -6.09
CA PHE A 356 -23.22 0.86 -5.71
C PHE A 356 -23.07 2.06 -4.79
N PRO A 357 -22.15 1.99 -3.79
CA PRO A 357 -21.30 0.83 -3.46
C PRO A 357 -22.11 -0.36 -2.94
N ALA A 358 -21.74 -1.57 -3.34
CA ALA A 358 -22.48 -2.77 -3.00
C ALA A 358 -22.15 -3.28 -1.57
N VAL A 359 -22.24 -2.41 -0.57
CA VAL A 359 -21.85 -2.68 0.82
C VAL A 359 -23.00 -3.33 1.59
N ASP A 360 -22.74 -4.47 2.22
CA ASP A 360 -23.61 -5.04 3.24
C ASP A 360 -23.31 -4.37 4.58
N ILE A 361 -24.15 -3.39 4.94
CA ILE A 361 -23.96 -2.57 6.13
C ILE A 361 -24.14 -3.38 7.42
N LYS A 362 -24.98 -4.41 7.40
CA LYS A 362 -25.27 -5.22 8.59
C LYS A 362 -24.10 -6.12 8.97
N ARG A 363 -23.37 -6.62 7.98
CA ARG A 363 -22.20 -7.47 8.19
C ARG A 363 -20.89 -6.69 8.37
N SER A 364 -20.92 -5.38 8.06
CA SER A 364 -19.76 -4.52 8.14
C SER A 364 -19.64 -3.88 9.53
N GLY A 365 -18.41 -3.61 9.98
CA GLY A 365 -18.18 -2.95 11.25
C GLY A 365 -16.70 -2.90 11.64
N THR A 366 -16.42 -2.06 12.64
CA THR A 366 -15.09 -1.88 13.21
C THR A 366 -15.13 -2.19 14.71
N ARG A 367 -14.18 -3.00 15.19
CA ARG A 367 -14.01 -3.23 16.62
C ARG A 367 -13.49 -1.96 17.28
N LYS A 368 -13.99 -1.64 18.47
CA LYS A 368 -13.61 -0.43 19.19
C LYS A 368 -13.90 0.86 18.40
N GLU A 369 -15.01 0.90 17.66
CA GLU A 369 -15.43 2.12 16.93
C GLU A 369 -15.69 3.32 17.85
N ASP A 370 -15.94 3.07 19.13
CA ASP A 370 -16.03 4.07 20.19
C ASP A 370 -14.75 4.91 20.36
N LEU A 371 -13.59 4.38 19.99
CA LEU A 371 -12.33 5.12 20.01
C LEU A 371 -12.15 6.02 18.77
N LEU A 372 -12.95 5.81 17.72
CA LEU A 372 -12.84 6.49 16.43
C LEU A 372 -13.94 7.52 16.18
N THR A 373 -14.98 7.50 17.01
CA THR A 373 -16.18 8.33 16.86
C THR A 373 -16.46 9.12 18.13
N THR A 374 -17.11 10.26 17.98
CA THR A 374 -17.63 10.98 19.15
C THR A 374 -18.83 10.22 19.75
N PRO A 375 -19.14 10.37 21.05
CA PRO A 375 -20.30 9.70 21.66
C PRO A 375 -21.62 10.01 20.95
N ASP A 376 -21.84 11.24 20.48
CA ASP A 376 -23.03 11.66 19.74
C ASP A 376 -23.10 10.97 18.36
N GLU A 377 -21.98 10.94 17.62
CA GLU A 377 -21.89 10.27 16.33
C GLU A 377 -22.13 8.75 16.47
N LEU A 378 -21.53 8.13 17.48
CA LEU A 378 -21.69 6.71 17.78
C LEU A 378 -23.16 6.36 18.06
N GLN A 379 -23.84 7.16 18.86
CA GLN A 379 -25.26 6.98 19.15
C GLN A 379 -26.10 7.07 17.87
N LYS A 380 -25.83 8.04 17.01
CA LYS A 380 -26.52 8.21 15.72
C LYS A 380 -26.28 7.01 14.79
N MET A 381 -25.05 6.51 14.71
CA MET A 381 -24.71 5.31 13.94
C MET A 381 -25.48 4.08 14.47
N TRP A 382 -25.61 3.92 15.78
CA TRP A 382 -26.39 2.81 16.35
C TRP A 382 -27.88 2.93 16.05
N ILE A 383 -28.44 4.12 16.06
CA ILE A 383 -29.84 4.36 15.66
C ILE A 383 -30.02 3.99 14.18
N LEU A 384 -29.11 4.43 13.31
CA LEU A 384 -29.14 4.08 11.90
C LEU A 384 -29.11 2.56 11.70
N ARG A 385 -28.21 1.85 12.36
CA ARG A 385 -28.14 0.38 12.30
C ARG A 385 -29.43 -0.29 12.77
N LYS A 386 -30.09 0.23 13.80
CA LYS A 386 -31.38 -0.29 14.25
C LYS A 386 -32.49 -0.10 13.20
N ILE A 387 -32.48 1.01 12.46
CA ILE A 387 -33.44 1.26 11.36
C ILE A 387 -33.18 0.31 10.21
N LEU A 388 -31.93 0.07 9.84
CA LEU A 388 -31.54 -0.77 8.72
C LEU A 388 -31.66 -2.28 9.01
N ASN A 389 -31.58 -2.69 10.29
CA ASN A 389 -31.52 -4.11 10.67
C ASN A 389 -32.70 -4.98 10.21
N PRO A 390 -34.00 -4.51 10.26
CA PRO A 390 -35.12 -5.32 9.79
C PRO A 390 -35.23 -5.41 8.26
N MET A 391 -34.55 -4.54 7.50
CA MET A 391 -34.62 -4.50 6.04
C MET A 391 -33.80 -5.64 5.41
N ASP A 392 -34.08 -6.05 4.17
CA ASP A 392 -33.14 -6.87 3.39
C ASP A 392 -31.87 -6.08 3.07
N GLU A 393 -30.79 -6.77 2.71
CA GLU A 393 -29.49 -6.12 2.42
C GLU A 393 -29.54 -5.11 1.27
N VAL A 394 -30.37 -5.39 0.25
CA VAL A 394 -30.58 -4.51 -0.92
C VAL A 394 -31.41 -3.30 -0.51
N ASP A 395 -32.55 -3.54 0.14
CA ASP A 395 -33.46 -2.48 0.58
C ASP A 395 -32.77 -1.53 1.58
N ALA A 396 -31.95 -2.08 2.48
CA ALA A 396 -31.18 -1.28 3.42
C ALA A 396 -30.19 -0.34 2.71
N MET A 397 -29.53 -0.83 1.65
CA MET A 397 -28.56 -0.04 0.89
C MET A 397 -29.24 1.02 0.03
N GLU A 398 -30.34 0.68 -0.65
CA GLU A 398 -31.14 1.63 -1.44
C GLU A 398 -31.70 2.73 -0.54
N PHE A 399 -32.30 2.36 0.60
CA PHE A 399 -32.80 3.30 1.58
C PHE A 399 -31.71 4.29 2.08
N LEU A 400 -30.53 3.76 2.40
CA LEU A 400 -29.42 4.60 2.85
C LEU A 400 -28.95 5.57 1.75
N LEU A 401 -28.80 5.10 0.53
CA LEU A 401 -28.39 5.93 -0.62
C LEU A 401 -29.39 7.06 -0.87
N ASP A 402 -30.69 6.77 -0.88
CA ASP A 402 -31.75 7.76 -1.08
C ASP A 402 -31.68 8.87 -0.03
N LYS A 403 -31.39 8.51 1.21
CA LYS A 403 -31.28 9.49 2.30
C LYS A 403 -29.95 10.28 2.26
N LEU A 404 -28.86 9.63 1.85
CA LEU A 404 -27.55 10.29 1.76
C LEU A 404 -27.48 11.29 0.60
N VAL A 405 -28.13 11.05 -0.52
CA VAL A 405 -28.15 11.96 -1.69
C VAL A 405 -28.75 13.33 -1.33
N VAL A 406 -29.70 13.37 -0.42
CA VAL A 406 -30.35 14.63 0.02
C VAL A 406 -29.46 15.49 0.89
N ALA A 407 -28.50 14.89 1.60
CA ALA A 407 -27.59 15.56 2.53
C ALA A 407 -26.19 15.73 1.90
N LYS A 408 -25.56 16.88 2.13
CA LYS A 408 -24.22 17.19 1.58
C LYS A 408 -23.10 16.39 2.25
N ASN A 409 -23.26 16.06 3.52
CA ASN A 409 -22.28 15.35 4.34
C ASN A 409 -22.97 14.47 5.38
N ASN A 410 -22.20 13.67 6.11
CA ASN A 410 -22.76 12.78 7.14
C ASN A 410 -23.33 13.51 8.36
N GLU A 411 -22.81 14.69 8.68
CA GLU A 411 -23.34 15.50 9.77
C GLU A 411 -24.76 16.00 9.44
N GLU A 412 -24.94 16.58 8.24
CA GLU A 412 -26.25 17.02 7.75
C GLU A 412 -27.22 15.83 7.60
N PHE A 413 -26.75 14.68 7.14
CA PHE A 413 -27.54 13.45 7.08
C PHE A 413 -28.09 13.07 8.46
N PHE A 414 -27.29 13.10 9.48
CA PHE A 414 -27.75 12.83 10.84
C PHE A 414 -28.75 13.86 11.38
N GLU A 415 -28.62 15.13 10.99
CA GLU A 415 -29.61 16.16 11.36
C GLU A 415 -30.95 15.95 10.64
N VAL A 416 -30.93 15.56 9.36
CA VAL A 416 -32.16 15.20 8.62
C VAL A 416 -32.83 13.98 9.24
N MET A 417 -32.04 12.98 9.63
CA MET A 417 -32.55 11.74 10.25
C MET A 417 -33.25 12.01 11.63
N LYS A 418 -32.85 13.02 12.38
CA LYS A 418 -33.50 13.41 13.63
C LYS A 418 -34.88 14.03 13.40
N ARG A 419 -35.12 14.61 12.23
CA ARG A 419 -36.38 15.33 11.91
C ARG A 419 -37.42 14.44 11.22
N SER A 420 -37.00 13.25 10.76
CA SER A 420 -37.85 12.24 10.12
C SER A 420 -38.32 11.19 11.11
#